data_16cf6cb05f0a339353703e5a892a55d3
#
_entry.id   16cf6cb05f0a339353703e5a892a55d3
#
_cell.length_a   1.000
_cell.length_b   1.000
_cell.length_c   1.000
_cell.angle_alpha   90.00
_cell.angle_beta   90.00
_cell.angle_gamma   90.00
#
_symmetry.space_group_name_H-M   'P 1'
#
loop_
_entity.id
_entity.type
_entity.pdbx_description
1 polymer ?
#
loop_
_entity_poly.entity_id
_entity_poly.type
_entity_poly.pdbx_seq_one_letter_code
_entity_poly.pdbx_strand_id
1 'polypeptide(L)'
;MSETGEPRAKLSAFVIAYNREEIIGTCLRALRFADEIIVVDKSSTDATPAIAAGLADRVIRVPWTPIGEETRAFALSQCTHDWVLFLDDDECLDAAAVRFIDAELRAPRADIYRLPLRHYILGRHDERAYYWPEHHVRWFRRGTVSFAGTVHGGLRLESDNIHTEPADSAACIHHLSHRDVAQWIEKSNRYTSQPDRVRTPHAGASIARFAHARIDHWLERTKPCEPGAYPEAVAVLRSVYDLIDRLKTWEEEAGSDGGGLFRAACARLDAAYAAELADLARPHGAGGTAAITEAGDPSPAAAPGAAAAQTDSAALERAVLVLRDSVQAQREAMDAAHAALEAARLRETEQRERAAEMQRWAESASREARDFETTLATFRDRHEAM
;
A
#
# COMPACT_ATOMS: atom_id res chain seq x y z
N MET A 1 46.09 10.25 17.68
CA MET A 1 45.10 9.65 18.57
C MET A 1 44.50 8.48 17.81
N SER A 2 44.90 7.27 18.20
CA SER A 2 44.54 6.02 17.53
C SER A 2 43.05 5.71 17.84
N GLU A 3 42.17 5.79 16.84
CA GLU A 3 40.86 5.20 16.90
C GLU A 3 40.97 3.68 16.80
N THR A 4 41.21 3.03 17.96
CA THR A 4 41.04 1.57 18.09
C THR A 4 39.57 1.29 18.41
N GLY A 5 38.66 1.72 17.52
CA GLY A 5 37.27 1.31 17.58
C GLY A 5 37.14 -0.07 16.95
N GLU A 6 36.41 -1.01 17.62
CA GLU A 6 36.01 -2.26 16.97
C GLU A 6 35.28 -1.93 15.66
N PRO A 7 35.54 -2.69 14.57
CA PRO A 7 34.89 -2.44 13.31
C PRO A 7 33.39 -2.64 13.50
N ARG A 8 32.58 -1.65 13.11
CA ARG A 8 31.12 -1.79 13.17
C ARG A 8 30.61 -2.96 12.31
N ALA A 9 29.51 -3.58 12.70
CA ALA A 9 28.84 -4.58 11.90
C ALA A 9 28.39 -3.97 10.55
N LYS A 10 28.42 -4.77 9.50
CA LYS A 10 28.01 -4.33 8.16
C LYS A 10 26.51 -4.31 8.01
N LEU A 11 26.01 -3.32 7.26
CA LEU A 11 24.61 -3.01 7.06
C LEU A 11 24.25 -3.05 5.56
N SER A 12 23.22 -3.83 5.20
CA SER A 12 22.51 -3.69 3.94
C SER A 12 21.28 -2.83 4.14
N ALA A 13 21.07 -1.85 3.27
CA ALA A 13 19.84 -1.07 3.23
C ALA A 13 19.06 -1.38 1.95
N PHE A 14 17.72 -1.50 2.03
CA PHE A 14 16.90 -1.59 0.84
C PHE A 14 15.71 -0.65 0.86
N VAL A 15 15.31 -0.21 -0.34
CA VAL A 15 14.14 0.62 -0.60
C VAL A 15 13.33 -0.01 -1.74
N ILE A 16 12.01 -0.09 -1.58
CA ILE A 16 11.10 -0.49 -2.65
C ILE A 16 10.44 0.78 -3.18
N ALA A 17 10.58 1.05 -4.48
CA ALA A 17 10.16 2.33 -5.05
C ALA A 17 9.23 2.16 -6.26
N TYR A 18 8.28 3.10 -6.37
CA TYR A 18 7.42 3.25 -7.55
C TYR A 18 7.00 4.70 -7.75
N ASN A 19 7.49 5.34 -8.83
CA ASN A 19 7.17 6.72 -9.23
C ASN A 19 7.39 7.72 -8.06
N ARG A 20 8.63 7.88 -7.64
CA ARG A 20 9.08 8.72 -6.50
C ARG A 20 10.25 9.64 -6.87
N GLU A 21 10.31 10.12 -8.11
CA GLU A 21 11.40 10.98 -8.56
C GLU A 21 11.60 12.22 -7.69
N GLU A 22 10.53 12.76 -7.08
CA GLU A 22 10.59 13.93 -6.21
C GLU A 22 11.33 13.68 -4.88
N ILE A 23 11.33 12.43 -4.37
CA ILE A 23 11.78 12.15 -3.00
C ILE A 23 12.85 11.06 -2.90
N ILE A 24 12.91 10.11 -3.84
CA ILE A 24 13.81 8.96 -3.75
C ILE A 24 15.27 9.36 -3.55
N GLY A 25 15.70 10.46 -4.15
CA GLY A 25 17.05 10.97 -3.97
C GLY A 25 17.34 11.40 -2.53
N THR A 26 16.37 11.95 -1.82
CA THR A 26 16.51 12.32 -0.40
C THR A 26 16.56 11.08 0.49
N CYS A 27 15.68 10.10 0.24
CA CYS A 27 15.67 8.83 0.94
C CYS A 27 17.03 8.12 0.82
N LEU A 28 17.55 7.95 -0.40
CA LEU A 28 18.81 7.23 -0.64
C LEU A 28 20.03 7.96 -0.11
N ARG A 29 20.06 9.31 -0.12
CA ARG A 29 21.16 10.07 0.49
C ARG A 29 21.26 9.83 1.99
N ALA A 30 20.14 9.63 2.70
CA ALA A 30 20.14 9.30 4.12
C ALA A 30 20.70 7.90 4.41
N LEU A 31 20.73 7.01 3.43
CA LEU A 31 21.24 5.63 3.54
C LEU A 31 22.73 5.47 3.19
N ARG A 32 23.43 6.53 2.77
CA ARG A 32 24.84 6.45 2.32
C ARG A 32 25.83 5.97 3.38
N PHE A 33 25.43 5.84 4.63
CA PHE A 33 26.24 5.23 5.70
C PHE A 33 26.19 3.69 5.68
N ALA A 34 25.22 3.08 4.96
CA ALA A 34 25.13 1.64 4.77
C ALA A 34 26.27 1.11 3.89
N ASP A 35 26.66 -0.16 4.10
CA ASP A 35 27.71 -0.83 3.32
C ASP A 35 27.19 -1.36 1.98
N GLU A 36 25.86 -1.48 1.86
CA GLU A 36 25.15 -1.89 0.63
C GLU A 36 23.78 -1.20 0.58
N ILE A 37 23.47 -0.58 -0.56
CA ILE A 37 22.16 0.04 -0.82
C ILE A 37 21.52 -0.63 -2.04
N ILE A 38 20.34 -1.20 -1.84
CA ILE A 38 19.58 -1.90 -2.88
C ILE A 38 18.25 -1.16 -3.09
N VAL A 39 17.94 -0.82 -4.33
CA VAL A 39 16.61 -0.32 -4.71
C VAL A 39 15.90 -1.37 -5.52
N VAL A 40 14.68 -1.74 -5.11
CA VAL A 40 13.78 -2.59 -5.87
C VAL A 40 12.74 -1.68 -6.53
N ASP A 41 12.94 -1.41 -7.83
CA ASP A 41 12.07 -0.57 -8.64
C ASP A 41 10.90 -1.38 -9.20
N LYS A 42 9.68 -1.01 -8.84
CA LYS A 42 8.44 -1.66 -9.29
C LYS A 42 7.98 -1.17 -10.65
N SER A 43 8.91 -1.11 -11.62
CA SER A 43 8.66 -0.64 -12.99
C SER A 43 8.17 0.83 -13.04
N SER A 44 8.88 1.72 -12.35
CA SER A 44 8.62 3.15 -12.43
C SER A 44 8.71 3.67 -13.87
N THR A 45 7.88 4.66 -14.15
CA THR A 45 7.77 5.32 -15.46
C THR A 45 8.33 6.76 -15.48
N ASP A 46 8.70 7.26 -14.30
CA ASP A 46 9.34 8.56 -14.07
C ASP A 46 10.88 8.43 -13.94
N ALA A 47 11.56 9.47 -13.49
CA ALA A 47 13.01 9.46 -13.30
C ALA A 47 13.51 8.68 -12.07
N THR A 48 12.63 8.02 -11.30
CA THR A 48 13.00 7.24 -10.09
C THR A 48 14.18 6.28 -10.32
N PRO A 49 14.16 5.37 -11.35
CA PRO A 49 15.26 4.42 -11.52
C PRO A 49 16.56 5.08 -11.93
N ALA A 50 16.52 6.19 -12.68
CA ALA A 50 17.72 6.93 -13.07
C ALA A 50 18.36 7.63 -11.84
N ILE A 51 17.55 8.23 -10.97
CA ILE A 51 18.02 8.85 -9.73
C ILE A 51 18.59 7.77 -8.79
N ALA A 52 17.89 6.64 -8.65
CA ALA A 52 18.35 5.53 -7.82
C ALA A 52 19.68 4.95 -8.28
N ALA A 53 19.89 4.79 -9.60
CA ALA A 53 21.15 4.28 -10.16
C ALA A 53 22.38 5.14 -9.85
N GLY A 54 22.17 6.43 -9.56
CA GLY A 54 23.24 7.34 -9.14
C GLY A 54 23.58 7.30 -7.64
N LEU A 55 22.77 6.60 -6.82
CA LEU A 55 22.86 6.66 -5.36
C LEU A 55 22.85 5.29 -4.66
N ALA A 56 22.46 4.23 -5.34
CA ALA A 56 22.42 2.87 -4.84
C ALA A 56 23.49 2.01 -5.50
N ASP A 57 23.92 0.93 -4.82
CA ASP A 57 24.86 -0.06 -5.37
C ASP A 57 24.17 -0.97 -6.39
N ARG A 58 22.88 -1.24 -6.19
CA ARG A 58 22.08 -2.10 -7.07
C ARG A 58 20.66 -1.54 -7.22
N VAL A 59 20.18 -1.50 -8.47
CA VAL A 59 18.77 -1.23 -8.80
C VAL A 59 18.21 -2.46 -9.50
N ILE A 60 17.19 -3.08 -8.91
CA ILE A 60 16.59 -4.31 -9.41
C ILE A 60 15.16 -4.00 -9.85
N ARG A 61 14.90 -4.13 -11.12
CA ARG A 61 13.55 -3.88 -11.66
C ARG A 61 12.68 -5.13 -11.51
N VAL A 62 11.48 -4.95 -10.96
CA VAL A 62 10.47 -6.00 -10.79
C VAL A 62 9.13 -5.56 -11.40
N PRO A 63 8.23 -6.50 -11.73
CA PRO A 63 6.88 -6.15 -12.13
C PRO A 63 6.18 -5.27 -11.10
N TRP A 64 5.30 -4.40 -11.56
CA TRP A 64 4.49 -3.58 -10.67
C TRP A 64 3.52 -4.44 -9.84
N THR A 65 3.40 -4.15 -8.57
CA THR A 65 2.41 -4.70 -7.65
C THR A 65 1.71 -3.54 -6.91
N PRO A 66 0.43 -3.64 -6.54
CA PRO A 66 -0.31 -2.54 -5.96
C PRO A 66 0.24 -2.08 -4.60
N ILE A 67 0.92 -2.98 -3.88
CA ILE A 67 1.49 -2.73 -2.54
C ILE A 67 2.96 -3.13 -2.48
N GLY A 68 3.70 -2.57 -1.51
CA GLY A 68 5.12 -2.85 -1.30
C GLY A 68 5.38 -4.18 -0.57
N GLU A 69 4.45 -4.63 0.24
CA GLU A 69 4.58 -5.79 1.13
C GLU A 69 4.96 -7.08 0.40
N GLU A 70 4.39 -7.32 -0.77
CA GLU A 70 4.67 -8.48 -1.62
C GLU A 70 6.14 -8.54 -2.08
N THR A 71 6.76 -7.37 -2.19
CA THR A 71 8.13 -7.24 -2.70
C THR A 71 9.17 -7.26 -1.57
N ARG A 72 8.76 -7.07 -0.29
CA ARG A 72 9.70 -6.96 0.84
C ARG A 72 10.52 -8.23 1.08
N ALA A 73 9.90 -9.41 0.99
CA ALA A 73 10.62 -10.68 1.14
C ALA A 73 11.69 -10.87 0.06
N PHE A 74 11.38 -10.51 -1.19
CA PHE A 74 12.35 -10.51 -2.28
C PHE A 74 13.47 -9.51 -2.00
N ALA A 75 13.18 -8.28 -1.63
CA ALA A 75 14.18 -7.26 -1.34
C ALA A 75 15.13 -7.70 -0.20
N LEU A 76 14.58 -8.26 0.88
CA LEU A 76 15.37 -8.82 1.98
C LEU A 76 16.30 -9.95 1.51
N SER A 77 15.86 -10.82 0.59
CA SER A 77 16.69 -11.89 0.05
C SER A 77 17.88 -11.40 -0.77
N GLN A 78 17.83 -10.16 -1.26
CA GLN A 78 18.91 -9.54 -2.03
C GLN A 78 20.00 -8.91 -1.15
N CYS A 79 19.73 -8.70 0.15
CA CYS A 79 20.70 -8.15 1.09
C CYS A 79 21.82 -9.14 1.38
N THR A 80 23.07 -8.68 1.48
CA THR A 80 24.24 -9.53 1.70
C THR A 80 24.73 -9.54 3.15
N HIS A 81 24.44 -8.49 3.93
CA HIS A 81 24.91 -8.34 5.31
C HIS A 81 23.91 -8.83 6.36
N ASP A 82 24.40 -9.07 7.58
CA ASP A 82 23.59 -9.57 8.70
C ASP A 82 22.63 -8.53 9.23
N TRP A 83 23.00 -7.27 9.21
CA TRP A 83 22.11 -6.19 9.58
C TRP A 83 21.39 -5.63 8.36
N VAL A 84 20.10 -5.42 8.50
CA VAL A 84 19.24 -4.95 7.44
C VAL A 84 18.43 -3.75 7.92
N LEU A 85 18.48 -2.68 7.14
CA LEU A 85 17.63 -1.50 7.28
C LEU A 85 16.75 -1.40 6.04
N PHE A 86 15.43 -1.26 6.21
CA PHE A 86 14.58 -0.94 5.08
C PHE A 86 13.77 0.32 5.33
N LEU A 87 13.56 1.06 4.28
CA LEU A 87 12.68 2.22 4.28
C LEU A 87 11.68 2.09 3.13
N ASP A 88 10.48 2.63 3.34
CA ASP A 88 9.55 2.87 2.25
C ASP A 88 10.06 4.07 1.41
N ASP A 89 9.64 4.20 0.16
CA ASP A 89 10.16 5.18 -0.78
C ASP A 89 9.81 6.65 -0.46
N ASP A 90 9.02 6.85 0.59
CA ASP A 90 8.66 8.15 1.16
C ASP A 90 9.13 8.31 2.63
N GLU A 91 10.07 7.45 3.08
CA GLU A 91 10.70 7.52 4.40
C GLU A 91 12.17 7.98 4.30
N CYS A 92 12.59 8.81 5.24
CA CYS A 92 13.95 9.31 5.34
C CYS A 92 14.44 9.26 6.80
N LEU A 93 15.72 8.98 7.01
CA LEU A 93 16.35 9.13 8.32
C LEU A 93 16.86 10.56 8.51
N ASP A 94 16.76 11.07 9.73
CA ASP A 94 17.53 12.26 10.08
C ASP A 94 18.97 11.92 10.47
N ALA A 95 19.79 12.95 10.67
CA ALA A 95 21.18 12.76 11.04
C ALA A 95 21.36 12.13 12.44
N ALA A 96 20.37 12.28 13.33
CA ALA A 96 20.40 11.68 14.66
C ALA A 96 20.14 10.17 14.58
N ALA A 97 19.16 9.75 13.76
CA ALA A 97 18.88 8.34 13.51
C ALA A 97 20.07 7.63 12.84
N VAL A 98 20.71 8.27 11.86
CA VAL A 98 21.92 7.73 11.22
C VAL A 98 23.02 7.52 12.26
N ARG A 99 23.31 8.51 13.11
CA ARG A 99 24.31 8.38 14.17
C ARG A 99 23.96 7.32 15.21
N PHE A 100 22.66 7.23 15.58
CA PHE A 100 22.17 6.20 16.48
C PHE A 100 22.41 4.80 15.91
N ILE A 101 22.00 4.55 14.67
CA ILE A 101 22.20 3.25 14.00
C ILE A 101 23.69 2.91 13.86
N ASP A 102 24.53 3.87 13.45
CA ASP A 102 25.98 3.65 13.33
C ASP A 102 26.62 3.31 14.67
N ALA A 103 26.22 3.95 15.76
CA ALA A 103 26.68 3.64 17.11
C ALA A 103 26.26 2.23 17.57
N GLU A 104 24.99 1.87 17.37
CA GLU A 104 24.46 0.55 17.72
C GLU A 104 25.09 -0.57 16.88
N LEU A 105 25.45 -0.33 15.61
CA LEU A 105 26.17 -1.31 14.79
C LEU A 105 27.59 -1.64 15.32
N ARG A 106 28.16 -0.81 16.21
CA ARG A 106 29.43 -1.10 16.89
C ARG A 106 29.28 -2.00 18.10
N ALA A 107 28.14 -1.86 18.82
CA ALA A 107 27.82 -2.64 20.02
C ALA A 107 26.31 -2.83 20.11
N PRO A 108 25.70 -3.73 19.31
CA PRO A 108 24.26 -3.92 19.25
C PRO A 108 23.68 -4.38 20.60
N ARG A 109 22.66 -3.67 21.10
CA ARG A 109 21.95 -4.01 22.34
C ARG A 109 20.75 -4.92 22.10
N ALA A 110 20.25 -4.99 20.87
CA ALA A 110 19.09 -5.76 20.49
C ALA A 110 19.25 -6.35 19.09
N ASP A 111 18.35 -7.26 18.72
CA ASP A 111 18.29 -7.85 17.37
C ASP A 111 17.32 -7.09 16.46
N ILE A 112 16.34 -6.39 17.04
CA ILE A 112 15.31 -5.65 16.35
C ILE A 112 15.18 -4.26 16.98
N TYR A 113 15.07 -3.25 16.14
CA TYR A 113 14.93 -1.85 16.57
C TYR A 113 13.65 -1.23 16.01
N ARG A 114 12.89 -0.60 16.92
CA ARG A 114 11.72 0.23 16.61
C ARG A 114 12.08 1.69 16.77
N LEU A 115 11.97 2.44 15.70
CA LEU A 115 12.20 3.87 15.71
C LEU A 115 10.85 4.63 15.65
N PRO A 116 10.75 5.80 16.30
CA PRO A 116 9.57 6.65 16.16
C PRO A 116 9.44 7.15 14.73
N LEU A 117 8.21 7.13 14.22
CA LEU A 117 7.88 7.53 12.85
C LEU A 117 7.12 8.86 12.86
N ARG A 118 7.75 9.90 12.35
CA ARG A 118 7.15 11.23 12.20
C ARG A 118 6.44 11.36 10.86
N HIS A 119 5.12 11.21 10.87
CA HIS A 119 4.32 11.39 9.66
C HIS A 119 4.20 12.87 9.27
N TYR A 120 4.44 13.15 8.00
CA TYR A 120 4.18 14.43 7.36
C TYR A 120 2.96 14.27 6.46
N ILE A 121 1.79 14.56 7.01
CA ILE A 121 0.53 14.56 6.27
C ILE A 121 0.25 16.00 5.88
N LEU A 122 -0.08 16.25 4.61
CA LEU A 122 -0.22 17.61 4.06
C LEU A 122 1.05 18.46 4.28
N GLY A 123 2.23 17.81 4.20
CA GLY A 123 3.53 18.45 4.40
C GLY A 123 3.84 18.89 5.83
N ARG A 124 3.06 18.48 6.83
CA ARG A 124 3.22 18.87 8.24
C ARG A 124 3.29 17.67 9.16
N HIS A 125 4.06 17.82 10.24
CA HIS A 125 4.06 16.93 11.39
C HIS A 125 3.58 17.72 12.63
N ASP A 126 2.76 17.09 13.46
CA ASP A 126 2.33 17.66 14.74
C ASP A 126 2.18 16.52 15.76
N GLU A 127 2.89 16.64 16.88
CA GLU A 127 2.89 15.62 17.95
C GLU A 127 1.56 15.55 18.72
N ARG A 128 0.60 16.42 18.42
CA ARG A 128 -0.77 16.36 18.96
C ARG A 128 -1.70 15.53 18.08
N ALA A 129 -1.31 15.23 16.84
CA ALA A 129 -2.12 14.45 15.91
C ALA A 129 -2.24 12.98 16.36
N TYR A 130 -3.33 12.31 15.93
CA TYR A 130 -3.70 10.96 16.33
C TYR A 130 -2.62 9.90 16.10
N TYR A 131 -1.72 10.14 15.16
CA TYR A 131 -0.66 9.20 14.76
C TYR A 131 0.59 9.26 15.64
N TRP A 132 0.73 10.24 16.53
CA TRP A 132 1.95 10.37 17.33
C TRP A 132 1.74 10.00 18.81
N PRO A 133 2.63 9.20 19.43
CA PRO A 133 3.80 8.53 18.82
C PRO A 133 3.44 7.20 18.15
N GLU A 134 4.07 6.93 17.04
CA GLU A 134 4.03 5.62 16.37
C GLU A 134 5.46 5.10 16.18
N HIS A 135 5.67 3.78 16.38
CA HIS A 135 7.00 3.16 16.26
C HIS A 135 6.96 2.03 15.26
N HIS A 136 7.91 2.03 14.34
CA HIS A 136 8.02 1.01 13.32
C HIS A 136 9.34 0.26 13.40
N VAL A 137 9.30 -1.05 13.15
CA VAL A 137 10.49 -1.85 12.89
C VAL A 137 10.95 -1.53 11.48
N ARG A 138 12.15 -0.95 11.38
CA ARG A 138 12.80 -0.69 10.09
C ARG A 138 14.22 -1.22 10.04
N TRP A 139 14.81 -1.56 11.20
CA TRP A 139 16.18 -2.02 11.31
C TRP A 139 16.28 -3.25 12.22
N PHE A 140 16.93 -4.31 11.73
CA PHE A 140 16.96 -5.60 12.41
C PHE A 140 18.12 -6.48 11.91
N ARG A 141 18.42 -7.51 12.70
CA ARG A 141 19.34 -8.57 12.32
C ARG A 141 18.64 -9.58 11.42
N ARG A 142 19.28 -10.04 10.38
CA ARG A 142 18.72 -11.04 9.46
C ARG A 142 18.30 -12.31 10.21
N GLY A 143 17.15 -12.85 9.87
CA GLY A 143 16.57 -14.03 10.53
C GLY A 143 15.74 -13.72 11.76
N THR A 144 15.73 -12.46 12.26
CA THR A 144 14.88 -12.05 13.38
C THR A 144 13.58 -11.39 12.94
N VAL A 145 13.44 -11.16 11.64
CA VAL A 145 12.24 -10.62 11.01
C VAL A 145 11.97 -11.37 9.71
N SER A 146 10.72 -11.70 9.47
CA SER A 146 10.23 -12.25 8.21
C SER A 146 9.06 -11.42 7.68
N PHE A 147 8.91 -11.39 6.35
CA PHE A 147 7.78 -10.76 5.69
C PHE A 147 6.82 -11.83 5.19
N ALA A 148 5.57 -11.80 5.64
CA ALA A 148 4.53 -12.64 5.07
C ALA A 148 4.16 -12.07 3.69
N GLY A 149 4.17 -12.91 2.66
CA GLY A 149 3.86 -12.52 1.28
C GLY A 149 2.40 -12.14 1.01
N THR A 150 1.63 -11.80 2.04
CA THR A 150 0.21 -11.41 1.94
C THR A 150 0.00 -10.01 2.48
N VAL A 151 -0.91 -9.26 1.88
CA VAL A 151 -1.27 -7.85 2.17
C VAL A 151 -1.53 -7.57 3.66
N HIS A 152 -2.04 -8.53 4.40
CA HIS A 152 -2.34 -8.42 5.82
C HIS A 152 -1.43 -9.26 6.72
N GLY A 153 -0.47 -9.98 6.13
CA GLY A 153 0.46 -10.84 6.85
C GLY A 153 1.50 -10.07 7.66
N GLY A 154 1.76 -8.84 7.27
CA GLY A 154 2.65 -7.92 7.97
C GLY A 154 4.09 -8.43 8.13
N LEU A 155 4.81 -7.74 8.95
CA LEU A 155 6.14 -8.09 9.43
C LEU A 155 5.96 -9.00 10.64
N ARG A 156 6.61 -10.18 10.62
CA ARG A 156 6.65 -11.10 11.75
C ARG A 156 7.97 -10.96 12.47
N LEU A 157 7.92 -10.92 13.80
CA LEU A 157 9.08 -10.87 14.67
C LEU A 157 9.41 -12.29 15.10
N GLU A 158 10.66 -12.69 14.84
CA GLU A 158 11.18 -14.02 15.17
C GLU A 158 12.18 -13.93 16.36
N SER A 159 12.27 -12.77 17.02
CA SER A 159 13.06 -12.52 18.24
C SER A 159 12.30 -11.56 19.16
N ASP A 160 12.40 -11.82 20.46
CA ASP A 160 11.88 -10.95 21.54
C ASP A 160 12.93 -9.91 22.00
N ASN A 161 14.17 -9.97 21.51
CA ASN A 161 15.20 -9.02 21.84
C ASN A 161 15.03 -7.72 21.01
N ILE A 162 14.13 -6.87 21.48
CA ILE A 162 13.66 -5.67 20.77
C ILE A 162 14.01 -4.42 21.56
N HIS A 163 14.73 -3.49 20.93
CA HIS A 163 14.88 -2.12 21.43
C HIS A 163 13.82 -1.22 20.79
N THR A 164 13.14 -0.42 21.64
CA THR A 164 12.24 0.63 21.17
C THR A 164 12.81 1.97 21.57
N GLU A 165 13.18 2.77 20.59
CA GLU A 165 13.70 4.11 20.80
C GLU A 165 12.60 5.02 21.33
N PRO A 166 12.83 5.83 22.39
CA PRO A 166 11.81 6.71 22.94
C PRO A 166 11.28 7.72 21.93
N ALA A 167 10.01 8.11 22.05
CA ALA A 167 9.37 9.07 21.14
C ALA A 167 9.96 10.48 21.22
N ASP A 168 10.52 10.87 22.37
CA ASP A 168 11.22 12.13 22.59
C ASP A 168 12.71 12.08 22.18
N SER A 169 13.19 10.95 21.70
CA SER A 169 14.51 10.82 21.10
C SER A 169 14.64 11.70 19.85
N ALA A 170 15.87 12.18 19.64
CA ALA A 170 16.21 12.86 18.39
C ALA A 170 16.22 11.91 17.18
N ALA A 171 16.45 10.60 17.41
CA ALA A 171 16.54 9.61 16.35
C ALA A 171 15.14 9.18 15.89
N CYS A 172 14.76 9.56 14.68
CA CYS A 172 13.44 9.22 14.14
C CYS A 172 13.48 8.98 12.61
N ILE A 173 12.43 8.37 12.12
CA ILE A 173 12.15 8.24 10.70
C ILE A 173 11.16 9.34 10.31
N HIS A 174 11.45 10.07 9.24
CA HIS A 174 10.57 11.05 8.64
C HIS A 174 9.79 10.40 7.49
N HIS A 175 8.47 10.28 7.62
CA HIS A 175 7.59 9.69 6.62
C HIS A 175 6.79 10.78 5.91
N LEU A 176 7.20 11.14 4.71
CA LEU A 176 6.59 12.17 3.87
C LEU A 176 5.38 11.60 3.10
N SER A 177 4.38 11.14 3.84
CA SER A 177 3.36 10.20 3.37
C SER A 177 2.35 10.78 2.40
N HIS A 178 1.92 12.03 2.60
CA HIS A 178 0.87 12.65 1.81
C HIS A 178 1.14 14.15 1.62
N ARG A 179 1.21 14.56 0.36
CA ARG A 179 1.47 15.95 -0.01
C ARG A 179 0.24 16.85 0.22
N ASP A 180 -0.94 16.35 -0.16
CA ASP A 180 -2.20 17.07 -0.14
C ASP A 180 -3.40 16.14 0.08
N VAL A 181 -4.61 16.72 0.21
CA VAL A 181 -5.86 15.99 0.41
C VAL A 181 -6.19 15.11 -0.80
N ALA A 182 -5.90 15.56 -2.02
CA ALA A 182 -6.18 14.79 -3.24
C ALA A 182 -5.38 13.48 -3.26
N GLN A 183 -4.08 13.54 -2.93
CA GLN A 183 -3.23 12.36 -2.81
C GLN A 183 -3.67 11.44 -1.66
N TRP A 184 -4.14 12.00 -0.54
CA TRP A 184 -4.72 11.21 0.55
C TRP A 184 -5.92 10.39 0.07
N ILE A 185 -6.87 11.05 -0.63
CA ILE A 185 -8.07 10.40 -1.13
C ILE A 185 -7.72 9.34 -2.19
N GLU A 186 -6.81 9.64 -3.12
CA GLU A 186 -6.33 8.69 -4.12
C GLU A 186 -5.72 7.43 -3.48
N LYS A 187 -4.78 7.60 -2.54
CA LYS A 187 -4.19 6.48 -1.79
C LYS A 187 -5.25 5.71 -1.01
N SER A 188 -6.16 6.40 -0.34
CA SER A 188 -7.27 5.79 0.40
C SER A 188 -8.16 4.96 -0.51
N ASN A 189 -8.53 5.50 -1.67
CA ASN A 189 -9.30 4.78 -2.67
C ASN A 189 -8.57 3.53 -3.17
N ARG A 190 -7.28 3.64 -3.49
CA ARG A 190 -6.46 2.52 -3.95
C ARG A 190 -6.34 1.41 -2.90
N TYR A 191 -6.04 1.74 -1.64
CA TYR A 191 -5.92 0.76 -0.56
C TYR A 191 -7.23 0.08 -0.21
N THR A 192 -8.34 0.82 -0.23
CA THR A 192 -9.67 0.26 0.03
C THR A 192 -10.27 -0.48 -1.16
N SER A 193 -9.64 -0.47 -2.34
CA SER A 193 -10.06 -1.20 -3.55
C SER A 193 -9.27 -2.49 -3.77
N GLN A 194 -8.39 -2.91 -2.84
CA GLN A 194 -7.61 -4.13 -3.02
C GLN A 194 -8.53 -5.36 -3.09
N PRO A 195 -8.36 -6.26 -4.07
CA PRO A 195 -9.25 -7.39 -4.28
C PRO A 195 -9.27 -8.41 -3.13
N ASP A 196 -8.15 -8.54 -2.42
CA ASP A 196 -7.95 -9.46 -1.31
C ASP A 196 -8.29 -8.85 0.05
N ARG A 197 -8.81 -7.61 0.06
CA ARG A 197 -9.21 -6.94 1.30
C ARG A 197 -10.41 -7.64 1.92
N VAL A 198 -10.18 -8.28 3.07
CA VAL A 198 -11.27 -8.85 3.87
C VAL A 198 -12.07 -7.71 4.49
N ARG A 199 -13.30 -7.54 4.04
CA ARG A 199 -14.24 -6.58 4.61
C ARG A 199 -15.15 -7.28 5.62
N THR A 200 -15.32 -6.66 6.78
CA THR A 200 -16.25 -7.17 7.79
C THR A 200 -17.66 -6.72 7.43
N PRO A 201 -18.59 -7.65 7.18
CA PRO A 201 -20.01 -7.31 6.95
C PRO A 201 -20.57 -6.52 8.13
N HIS A 202 -21.36 -5.50 7.81
CA HIS A 202 -21.96 -4.61 8.82
C HIS A 202 -23.48 -4.72 8.83
N ALA A 203 -24.02 -5.94 8.80
CA ALA A 203 -25.44 -6.25 8.69
C ALA A 203 -26.35 -5.23 9.42
N GLY A 204 -27.02 -4.38 8.67
CA GLY A 204 -28.02 -3.42 9.17
C GLY A 204 -27.49 -2.22 9.98
N ALA A 205 -26.18 -2.04 10.15
CA ALA A 205 -25.64 -0.90 10.88
C ALA A 205 -25.77 0.41 10.08
N SER A 206 -26.29 1.46 10.72
CA SER A 206 -26.43 2.79 10.11
C SER A 206 -25.07 3.36 9.68
N ILE A 207 -24.92 3.70 8.40
CA ILE A 207 -23.72 4.36 7.85
C ILE A 207 -23.49 5.71 8.54
N ALA A 208 -24.56 6.49 8.80
CA ALA A 208 -24.42 7.77 9.48
C ALA A 208 -23.90 7.59 10.91
N ARG A 209 -24.40 6.60 11.64
CA ARG A 209 -23.92 6.31 13.00
C ARG A 209 -22.47 5.85 13.01
N PHE A 210 -22.10 5.03 12.02
CA PHE A 210 -20.69 4.64 11.83
C PHE A 210 -19.82 5.87 11.55
N ALA A 211 -20.26 6.78 10.66
CA ALA A 211 -19.51 7.99 10.32
C ALA A 211 -19.21 8.86 11.56
N HIS A 212 -20.23 9.16 12.37
CA HIS A 212 -20.05 9.92 13.61
C HIS A 212 -19.07 9.22 14.54
N ALA A 213 -19.25 7.92 14.79
CA ALA A 213 -18.39 7.15 15.67
C ALA A 213 -16.92 7.12 15.21
N ARG A 214 -16.67 7.12 13.89
CA ARG A 214 -15.29 7.14 13.37
C ARG A 214 -14.64 8.51 13.50
N ILE A 215 -15.39 9.58 13.27
CA ILE A 215 -14.91 10.95 13.48
C ILE A 215 -14.57 11.15 14.97
N ASP A 216 -15.49 10.81 15.86
CA ASP A 216 -15.28 10.92 17.31
C ASP A 216 -14.05 10.11 17.75
N HIS A 217 -13.93 8.87 17.30
CA HIS A 217 -12.79 8.01 17.61
C HIS A 217 -11.43 8.62 17.26
N TRP A 218 -11.29 9.25 16.08
CA TRP A 218 -10.01 9.82 15.67
C TRP A 218 -9.76 11.20 16.35
N LEU A 219 -10.82 11.95 16.64
CA LEU A 219 -10.72 13.18 17.42
C LEU A 219 -10.30 12.89 18.87
N GLU A 220 -10.87 11.88 19.53
CA GLU A 220 -10.49 11.45 20.89
C GLU A 220 -9.03 11.00 20.99
N ARG A 221 -8.46 10.47 19.92
CA ARG A 221 -7.03 10.10 19.85
C ARG A 221 -6.11 11.28 19.60
N THR A 222 -6.67 12.41 19.20
CA THR A 222 -5.93 13.66 18.98
C THR A 222 -5.80 14.40 20.31
N LYS A 223 -4.60 14.82 20.64
CA LYS A 223 -4.38 15.63 21.84
C LYS A 223 -5.09 17.00 21.71
N PRO A 224 -5.48 17.64 22.81
CA PRO A 224 -6.18 18.92 22.75
C PRO A 224 -5.47 19.96 21.87
N CYS A 225 -6.22 20.59 20.98
CA CYS A 225 -5.76 21.63 20.07
C CYS A 225 -6.91 22.61 19.80
N GLU A 226 -6.58 23.76 19.20
CA GLU A 226 -7.58 24.73 18.78
C GLU A 226 -8.51 24.14 17.71
N PRO A 227 -9.82 24.47 17.72
CA PRO A 227 -10.76 24.07 16.68
C PRO A 227 -10.29 24.48 15.28
N GLY A 228 -10.36 23.54 14.33
CA GLY A 228 -9.87 23.76 12.98
C GLY A 228 -8.35 23.69 12.82
N ALA A 229 -7.60 23.36 13.89
CA ALA A 229 -6.17 23.17 13.81
C ALA A 229 -5.80 21.91 12.99
N TYR A 230 -4.56 21.86 12.54
CA TYR A 230 -4.05 20.75 11.73
C TYR A 230 -4.29 19.36 12.36
N PRO A 231 -4.08 19.10 13.67
CA PRO A 231 -4.35 17.79 14.26
C PRO A 231 -5.82 17.34 14.13
N GLU A 232 -6.76 18.28 14.29
CA GLU A 232 -8.18 18.02 14.09
C GLU A 232 -8.48 17.67 12.61
N ALA A 233 -7.95 18.46 11.68
CA ALA A 233 -8.15 18.25 10.26
C ALA A 233 -7.64 16.87 9.79
N VAL A 234 -6.47 16.41 10.27
CA VAL A 234 -5.95 15.08 9.89
C VAL A 234 -6.70 13.94 10.57
N ALA A 235 -7.28 14.15 11.74
CA ALA A 235 -8.17 13.18 12.39
C ALA A 235 -9.46 12.98 11.57
N VAL A 236 -10.07 14.07 11.11
CA VAL A 236 -11.21 14.03 10.19
C VAL A 236 -10.83 13.36 8.87
N LEU A 237 -9.68 13.73 8.30
CA LEU A 237 -9.19 13.12 7.06
C LEU A 237 -8.96 11.60 7.22
N ARG A 238 -8.46 11.15 8.38
CA ARG A 238 -8.33 9.72 8.67
C ARG A 238 -9.68 9.01 8.73
N SER A 239 -10.71 9.68 9.23
CA SER A 239 -12.07 9.17 9.22
C SER A 239 -12.59 8.93 7.80
N VAL A 240 -12.21 9.78 6.84
CA VAL A 240 -12.59 9.62 5.42
C VAL A 240 -12.10 8.30 4.85
N TYR A 241 -10.91 7.83 5.21
CA TYR A 241 -10.43 6.49 4.83
C TYR A 241 -11.40 5.39 5.30
N ASP A 242 -11.78 5.42 6.57
CA ASP A 242 -12.70 4.43 7.15
C ASP A 242 -14.09 4.50 6.49
N LEU A 243 -14.54 5.71 6.13
CA LEU A 243 -15.82 5.93 5.45
C LEU A 243 -15.82 5.41 4.02
N ILE A 244 -14.74 5.62 3.26
CA ILE A 244 -14.60 5.07 1.91
C ILE A 244 -14.69 3.54 1.97
N ASP A 245 -13.97 2.91 2.88
CA ASP A 245 -13.99 1.46 3.07
C ASP A 245 -15.40 0.95 3.45
N ARG A 246 -16.07 1.64 4.37
CA ARG A 246 -17.43 1.32 4.79
C ARG A 246 -18.46 1.45 3.65
N LEU A 247 -18.35 2.50 2.84
CA LEU A 247 -19.24 2.71 1.70
C LEU A 247 -19.05 1.64 0.62
N LYS A 248 -17.81 1.24 0.33
CA LYS A 248 -17.53 0.14 -0.59
C LYS A 248 -18.05 -1.20 -0.06
N THR A 249 -17.92 -1.45 1.25
CA THR A 249 -18.51 -2.63 1.89
C THR A 249 -20.04 -2.63 1.74
N TRP A 250 -20.67 -1.48 1.95
CA TRP A 250 -22.14 -1.34 1.75
C TRP A 250 -22.55 -1.58 0.29
N GLU A 251 -21.80 -1.05 -0.66
CA GLU A 251 -22.06 -1.26 -2.09
C GLU A 251 -22.00 -2.75 -2.47
N GLU A 252 -21.00 -3.48 -1.95
CA GLU A 252 -20.87 -4.93 -2.13
C GLU A 252 -22.01 -5.70 -1.45
N GLU A 253 -22.36 -5.38 -0.18
CA GLU A 253 -23.43 -6.00 0.57
C GLU A 253 -24.80 -5.76 -0.08
N ALA A 254 -25.03 -4.59 -0.66
CA ALA A 254 -26.24 -4.24 -1.36
C ALA A 254 -26.38 -4.99 -2.70
N GLY A 255 -25.34 -5.70 -3.15
CA GLY A 255 -25.29 -6.34 -4.46
C GLY A 255 -25.47 -5.33 -5.60
N SER A 256 -25.06 -4.08 -5.37
CA SER A 256 -25.28 -2.96 -6.28
C SER A 256 -24.33 -3.04 -7.47
N ASP A 257 -24.82 -3.44 -8.63
CA ASP A 257 -24.16 -3.17 -9.91
C ASP A 257 -24.43 -1.73 -10.34
N GLY A 258 -23.81 -0.76 -9.67
CA GLY A 258 -23.95 0.65 -9.97
C GLY A 258 -23.64 0.99 -11.43
N GLY A 259 -22.65 0.32 -12.03
CA GLY A 259 -22.31 0.46 -13.45
C GLY A 259 -23.41 -0.05 -14.36
N GLY A 260 -24.01 -1.20 -14.07
CA GLY A 260 -25.14 -1.75 -14.81
C GLY A 260 -26.39 -0.88 -14.69
N LEU A 261 -26.70 -0.40 -13.48
CA LEU A 261 -27.82 0.51 -13.25
C LEU A 261 -27.62 1.83 -13.99
N PHE A 262 -26.42 2.37 -14.04
CA PHE A 262 -26.10 3.57 -14.80
C PHE A 262 -26.31 3.35 -16.31
N ARG A 263 -25.76 2.26 -16.87
CA ARG A 263 -25.97 1.91 -18.30
C ARG A 263 -27.46 1.71 -18.62
N ALA A 264 -28.20 1.04 -17.75
CA ALA A 264 -29.63 0.87 -17.92
C ALA A 264 -30.41 2.20 -17.88
N ALA A 265 -29.98 3.16 -17.04
CA ALA A 265 -30.53 4.51 -17.02
C ALA A 265 -30.28 5.25 -18.34
N CYS A 266 -29.04 5.21 -18.85
CA CYS A 266 -28.69 5.79 -20.15
C CYS A 266 -29.57 5.18 -21.28
N ALA A 267 -29.66 3.85 -21.34
CA ALA A 267 -30.46 3.18 -22.37
C ALA A 267 -31.94 3.56 -22.31
N ARG A 268 -32.53 3.73 -21.11
CA ARG A 268 -33.92 4.20 -20.95
C ARG A 268 -34.06 5.64 -21.45
N LEU A 269 -33.13 6.53 -21.18
CA LEU A 269 -33.16 7.92 -21.66
C LEU A 269 -33.02 7.96 -23.18
N ASP A 270 -32.09 7.21 -23.76
CA ASP A 270 -31.91 7.13 -25.20
C ASP A 270 -33.18 6.63 -25.92
N ALA A 271 -33.85 5.61 -25.34
CA ALA A 271 -35.11 5.13 -25.87
C ALA A 271 -36.24 6.19 -25.78
N ALA A 272 -36.31 6.94 -24.67
CA ALA A 272 -37.27 8.02 -24.50
C ALA A 272 -36.98 9.16 -25.50
N TYR A 273 -35.71 9.55 -25.68
CA TYR A 273 -35.34 10.58 -26.67
C TYR A 273 -35.72 10.15 -28.11
N ALA A 274 -35.45 8.90 -28.45
CA ALA A 274 -35.82 8.38 -29.76
C ALA A 274 -37.34 8.36 -30.01
N ALA A 275 -38.13 8.10 -28.95
CA ALA A 275 -39.59 8.01 -29.06
C ALA A 275 -40.31 9.39 -28.98
N GLU A 276 -39.84 10.26 -28.07
CA GLU A 276 -40.54 11.47 -27.69
C GLU A 276 -39.99 12.75 -28.35
N LEU A 277 -38.74 12.72 -28.81
CA LEU A 277 -38.05 13.89 -29.38
C LEU A 277 -37.62 13.69 -30.83
N ALA A 278 -38.12 12.65 -31.51
CA ALA A 278 -37.74 12.32 -32.88
C ALA A 278 -38.04 13.47 -33.86
N ASP A 279 -39.13 14.21 -33.64
CA ASP A 279 -39.59 15.36 -34.44
C ASP A 279 -38.77 16.64 -34.18
N LEU A 280 -38.06 16.71 -33.04
CA LEU A 280 -37.17 17.81 -32.66
C LEU A 280 -35.71 17.52 -33.01
N ALA A 281 -35.36 16.28 -33.30
CA ALA A 281 -34.02 15.87 -33.66
C ALA A 281 -33.63 16.50 -35.00
N ARG A 282 -32.59 17.33 -35.03
CA ARG A 282 -31.99 17.80 -36.27
C ARG A 282 -31.38 16.65 -37.03
N PRO A 283 -31.65 16.49 -38.34
CA PRO A 283 -30.95 15.47 -39.10
C PRO A 283 -29.45 15.78 -39.08
N HIS A 284 -28.70 14.95 -38.39
CA HIS A 284 -27.25 14.95 -38.59
C HIS A 284 -26.95 14.43 -39.98
N GLY A 285 -26.32 15.23 -40.81
CA GLY A 285 -25.97 14.86 -42.18
C GLY A 285 -25.27 13.48 -42.18
N ALA A 286 -25.84 12.58 -42.98
CA ALA A 286 -25.25 11.27 -43.17
C ALA A 286 -23.79 11.44 -43.70
N GLY A 287 -22.80 11.16 -42.88
CA GLY A 287 -21.43 10.94 -43.35
C GLY A 287 -20.31 11.80 -42.79
N GLY A 288 -20.51 12.55 -41.71
CA GLY A 288 -19.41 13.27 -41.09
C GLY A 288 -19.15 12.81 -39.64
N THR A 289 -18.12 12.04 -39.42
CA THR A 289 -17.50 12.01 -38.08
C THR A 289 -17.00 13.44 -37.80
N ALA A 290 -17.53 14.07 -36.73
CA ALA A 290 -17.02 15.35 -36.29
C ALA A 290 -15.51 15.18 -36.02
N ALA A 291 -14.69 15.98 -36.71
CA ALA A 291 -13.27 15.99 -36.43
C ALA A 291 -13.07 16.47 -35.00
N ILE A 292 -12.42 15.64 -34.18
CA ILE A 292 -11.98 16.07 -32.84
C ILE A 292 -10.88 17.13 -33.10
N THR A 293 -11.24 18.39 -32.97
CA THR A 293 -10.27 19.49 -32.96
C THR A 293 -9.80 19.63 -31.52
N GLU A 294 -8.53 19.37 -31.27
CA GLU A 294 -7.91 19.76 -30.02
C GLU A 294 -7.98 21.26 -29.87
N ALA A 295 -8.65 21.75 -28.84
CA ALA A 295 -8.60 23.15 -28.47
C ALA A 295 -7.15 23.44 -28.03
N GLY A 296 -6.42 24.22 -28.82
CA GLY A 296 -5.08 24.68 -28.46
C GLY A 296 -5.13 25.41 -27.12
N ASP A 297 -4.14 25.10 -26.29
CA ASP A 297 -3.86 25.75 -25.02
C ASP A 297 -3.91 27.29 -25.18
N PRO A 298 -4.65 28.05 -24.36
CA PRO A 298 -4.67 29.49 -24.43
C PRO A 298 -3.38 30.06 -23.83
N SER A 299 -2.29 30.01 -24.63
CA SER A 299 -1.05 30.68 -24.28
C SER A 299 -1.05 32.14 -24.84
N PRO A 300 -0.54 33.11 -24.12
CA PRO A 300 -0.64 34.52 -24.50
C PRO A 300 0.15 34.84 -25.79
N ALA A 301 -0.44 35.69 -26.62
CA ALA A 301 0.03 36.11 -27.91
C ALA A 301 1.53 36.44 -27.98
N ALA A 302 2.27 35.72 -28.81
CA ALA A 302 3.58 36.06 -29.31
C ALA A 302 3.50 36.29 -30.82
N ALA A 303 4.28 37.27 -31.28
CA ALA A 303 4.30 37.87 -32.59
C ALA A 303 4.56 36.91 -33.78
N PRO A 304 4.22 37.30 -35.03
CA PRO A 304 4.23 36.41 -36.18
C PRO A 304 5.62 36.25 -36.79
N GLY A 305 5.99 35.02 -37.03
CA GLY A 305 7.11 34.68 -37.89
C GLY A 305 7.83 33.41 -37.52
N ALA A 306 7.42 32.27 -38.05
CA ALA A 306 8.31 31.20 -38.49
C ALA A 306 7.52 30.05 -39.13
N ALA A 307 7.97 29.68 -40.29
CA ALA A 307 7.80 28.51 -41.14
C ALA A 307 7.00 27.29 -40.60
N ALA A 308 6.06 26.82 -41.43
CA ALA A 308 5.32 25.60 -41.31
C ALA A 308 6.26 24.39 -41.14
N ALA A 309 6.21 23.78 -39.95
CA ALA A 309 6.74 22.43 -39.75
C ALA A 309 5.72 21.45 -40.34
N GLN A 310 6.08 20.74 -41.39
CA GLN A 310 5.34 19.58 -41.89
C GLN A 310 5.33 18.52 -40.80
N THR A 311 4.18 18.29 -40.21
CA THR A 311 3.97 17.20 -39.25
C THR A 311 4.09 15.87 -40.02
N ASP A 312 5.10 15.07 -39.73
CA ASP A 312 5.33 13.79 -40.37
C ASP A 312 4.19 12.82 -39.96
N SER A 313 3.18 12.70 -40.84
CA SER A 313 2.02 11.80 -40.69
C SER A 313 2.46 10.35 -40.43
N ALA A 314 3.58 9.93 -40.96
CA ALA A 314 4.15 8.60 -40.77
C ALA A 314 4.72 8.40 -39.35
N ALA A 315 5.15 9.47 -38.68
CA ALA A 315 5.58 9.40 -37.27
C ALA A 315 4.38 9.26 -36.32
N LEU A 316 3.28 9.95 -36.63
CA LEU A 316 2.04 9.85 -35.87
C LEU A 316 1.38 8.46 -36.03
N GLU A 317 1.35 7.91 -37.25
CA GLU A 317 0.86 6.55 -37.50
C GLU A 317 1.70 5.48 -36.79
N ARG A 318 3.02 5.63 -36.74
CA ARG A 318 3.89 4.74 -35.95
C ARG A 318 3.62 4.86 -34.46
N ALA A 319 3.41 6.06 -33.93
CA ALA A 319 3.08 6.28 -32.52
C ALA A 319 1.73 5.64 -32.15
N VAL A 320 0.72 5.78 -33.03
CA VAL A 320 -0.61 5.16 -32.83
C VAL A 320 -0.51 3.62 -32.86
N LEU A 321 0.28 3.04 -33.74
CA LEU A 321 0.51 1.60 -33.78
C LEU A 321 1.19 1.09 -32.50
N VAL A 322 2.23 1.78 -32.03
CA VAL A 322 2.92 1.42 -30.77
C VAL A 322 1.98 1.54 -29.57
N LEU A 323 1.14 2.56 -29.51
CA LEU A 323 0.13 2.71 -28.44
C LEU A 323 -0.92 1.60 -28.51
N ARG A 324 -1.38 1.23 -29.71
CA ARG A 324 -2.35 0.14 -29.89
C ARG A 324 -1.78 -1.20 -29.46
N ASP A 325 -0.54 -1.50 -29.81
CA ASP A 325 0.13 -2.74 -29.42
C ASP A 325 0.41 -2.78 -27.91
N SER A 326 0.72 -1.63 -27.31
CA SER A 326 0.87 -1.49 -25.84
C SER A 326 -0.46 -1.71 -25.11
N VAL A 327 -1.56 -1.16 -25.60
CA VAL A 327 -2.90 -1.37 -25.04
C VAL A 327 -3.34 -2.82 -25.16
N GLN A 328 -3.05 -3.46 -26.30
CA GLN A 328 -3.35 -4.86 -26.52
C GLN A 328 -2.55 -5.77 -25.56
N ALA A 329 -1.25 -5.52 -25.42
CA ALA A 329 -0.41 -6.25 -24.47
C ALA A 329 -0.85 -6.08 -23.01
N GLN A 330 -1.30 -4.87 -22.63
CA GLN A 330 -1.88 -4.62 -21.31
C GLN A 330 -3.19 -5.38 -21.08
N ARG A 331 -4.02 -5.49 -22.13
CA ARG A 331 -5.28 -6.24 -22.07
C ARG A 331 -5.03 -7.74 -21.87
N GLU A 332 -4.10 -8.30 -22.63
CA GLU A 332 -3.70 -9.71 -22.51
C GLU A 332 -3.07 -10.02 -21.15
N ALA A 333 -2.25 -9.10 -20.61
CA ALA A 333 -1.69 -9.22 -19.26
C ALA A 333 -2.78 -9.15 -18.17
N MET A 334 -3.80 -8.32 -18.39
CA MET A 334 -4.93 -8.20 -17.45
C MET A 334 -5.81 -9.45 -17.47
N ASP A 335 -6.06 -10.03 -18.65
CA ASP A 335 -6.82 -11.28 -18.79
C ASP A 335 -6.07 -12.46 -18.16
N ALA A 336 -4.73 -12.52 -18.34
CA ALA A 336 -3.88 -13.51 -17.69
C ALA A 336 -3.86 -13.36 -16.16
N ALA A 337 -3.81 -12.12 -15.66
CA ALA A 337 -3.90 -11.84 -14.24
C ALA A 337 -5.27 -12.23 -13.65
N HIS A 338 -6.37 -12.00 -14.39
CA HIS A 338 -7.71 -12.45 -13.99
C HIS A 338 -7.79 -13.97 -13.87
N ALA A 339 -7.29 -14.70 -14.86
CA ALA A 339 -7.28 -16.16 -14.84
C ALA A 339 -6.41 -16.72 -13.69
N ALA A 340 -5.27 -16.08 -13.41
CA ALA A 340 -4.41 -16.46 -12.28
C ALA A 340 -5.10 -16.19 -10.92
N LEU A 341 -5.87 -15.12 -10.82
CA LEU A 341 -6.65 -14.78 -9.61
C LEU A 341 -7.77 -15.79 -9.38
N GLU A 342 -8.50 -16.19 -10.41
CA GLU A 342 -9.54 -17.22 -10.29
C GLU A 342 -8.95 -18.57 -9.85
N ALA A 343 -7.81 -18.96 -10.42
CA ALA A 343 -7.10 -20.18 -10.01
C ALA A 343 -6.56 -20.11 -8.57
N ALA A 344 -6.20 -18.92 -8.08
CA ALA A 344 -5.80 -18.70 -6.69
C ALA A 344 -6.99 -18.81 -5.74
N ARG A 345 -8.14 -18.23 -6.10
CA ARG A 345 -9.40 -18.34 -5.32
C ARG A 345 -9.87 -19.78 -5.17
N LEU A 346 -9.78 -20.57 -6.25
CA LEU A 346 -10.14 -21.97 -6.20
C LEU A 346 -9.25 -22.75 -5.22
N ARG A 347 -7.93 -22.53 -5.29
CA ARG A 347 -6.96 -23.14 -4.34
C ARG A 347 -7.21 -22.72 -2.89
N GLU A 348 -7.57 -21.47 -2.64
CA GLU A 348 -7.90 -20.99 -1.30
C GLU A 348 -9.16 -21.67 -0.76
N THR A 349 -10.18 -21.84 -1.60
CA THR A 349 -11.40 -22.57 -1.22
C THR A 349 -11.08 -24.00 -0.84
N GLU A 350 -10.29 -24.72 -1.65
CA GLU A 350 -9.84 -26.07 -1.35
C GLU A 350 -9.02 -26.16 -0.05
N GLN A 351 -8.18 -25.16 0.24
CA GLN A 351 -7.41 -25.10 1.48
C GLN A 351 -8.32 -24.88 2.69
N ARG A 352 -9.34 -24.02 2.59
CA ARG A 352 -10.33 -23.79 3.65
C ARG A 352 -11.14 -25.05 3.93
N GLU A 353 -11.55 -25.78 2.92
CA GLU A 353 -12.28 -27.05 3.07
C GLU A 353 -11.42 -28.11 3.77
N ARG A 354 -10.15 -28.26 3.41
CA ARG A 354 -9.20 -29.15 4.06
C ARG A 354 -8.94 -28.75 5.52
N ALA A 355 -8.80 -27.46 5.80
CA ALA A 355 -8.63 -26.95 7.16
C ALA A 355 -9.86 -27.24 8.03
N ALA A 356 -11.07 -27.05 7.49
CA ALA A 356 -12.33 -27.39 8.17
C ALA A 356 -12.48 -28.90 8.42
N GLU A 357 -12.01 -29.73 7.49
CA GLU A 357 -11.97 -31.18 7.69
C GLU A 357 -11.00 -31.60 8.81
N MET A 358 -9.79 -31.04 8.79
CA MET A 358 -8.80 -31.27 9.86
C MET A 358 -9.30 -30.81 11.23
N GLN A 359 -10.00 -29.69 11.28
CA GLN A 359 -10.60 -29.21 12.53
C GLN A 359 -11.70 -30.15 13.06
N ARG A 360 -12.59 -30.63 12.19
CA ARG A 360 -13.61 -31.63 12.55
C ARG A 360 -12.98 -32.92 13.05
N TRP A 361 -11.90 -33.37 12.42
CA TRP A 361 -11.16 -34.56 12.85
C TRP A 361 -10.51 -34.37 14.24
N ALA A 362 -9.88 -33.22 14.50
CA ALA A 362 -9.27 -32.86 15.76
C ALA A 362 -10.31 -32.77 16.90
N GLU A 363 -11.51 -32.25 16.61
CA GLU A 363 -12.62 -32.19 17.55
C GLU A 363 -13.19 -33.57 17.87
N SER A 364 -13.22 -34.48 16.88
CA SER A 364 -13.62 -35.90 17.09
C SER A 364 -12.62 -36.63 17.95
N ALA A 365 -11.32 -36.52 17.62
CA ALA A 365 -10.24 -37.16 18.42
C ALA A 365 -10.21 -36.63 19.85
N SER A 366 -10.47 -35.34 20.07
CA SER A 366 -10.57 -34.74 21.41
C SER A 366 -11.79 -35.23 22.19
N ARG A 367 -12.89 -35.57 21.54
CA ARG A 367 -14.06 -36.21 22.19
C ARG A 367 -13.75 -37.63 22.61
N GLU A 368 -13.20 -38.45 21.72
CA GLU A 368 -12.80 -39.82 22.00
C GLU A 368 -11.80 -39.92 23.15
N ALA A 369 -10.82 -38.99 23.21
CA ALA A 369 -9.87 -38.92 24.31
C ALA A 369 -10.56 -38.63 25.66
N ARG A 370 -11.51 -37.70 25.71
CA ARG A 370 -12.29 -37.40 26.92
C ARG A 370 -13.17 -38.57 27.35
N ASP A 371 -13.80 -39.28 26.43
CA ASP A 371 -14.60 -40.45 26.71
C ASP A 371 -13.74 -41.58 27.25
N PHE A 372 -12.52 -41.75 26.75
CA PHE A 372 -11.55 -42.73 27.26
C PHE A 372 -11.07 -42.37 28.67
N GLU A 373 -10.77 -41.08 28.96
CA GLU A 373 -10.42 -40.60 30.29
C GLU A 373 -11.55 -40.84 31.31
N THR A 374 -12.80 -40.58 30.91
CA THR A 374 -13.98 -40.80 31.73
C THR A 374 -14.17 -42.30 32.05
N THR A 375 -13.93 -43.15 31.06
CA THR A 375 -14.01 -44.62 31.22
C THR A 375 -12.91 -45.12 32.15
N LEU A 376 -11.67 -44.59 32.01
CA LEU A 376 -10.55 -44.91 32.90
C LEU A 376 -10.80 -44.47 34.35
N ALA A 377 -11.37 -43.28 34.54
CA ALA A 377 -11.74 -42.79 35.88
C ALA A 377 -12.77 -43.73 36.55
N THR A 378 -13.81 -44.12 35.79
CA THR A 378 -14.84 -45.05 36.27
C THR A 378 -14.27 -46.43 36.61
N PHE A 379 -13.25 -46.89 35.90
CA PHE A 379 -12.56 -48.14 36.15
C PHE A 379 -11.69 -48.08 37.43
N ARG A 380 -11.00 -46.95 37.66
CA ARG A 380 -10.23 -46.67 38.88
C ARG A 380 -11.12 -46.69 40.13
N ASP A 381 -12.23 -45.95 40.09
CA ASP A 381 -13.16 -45.83 41.20
C ASP A 381 -13.76 -47.20 41.58
N ARG A 382 -14.00 -48.07 40.61
CA ARG A 382 -14.45 -49.47 40.88
C ARG A 382 -13.37 -50.36 41.47
N HIS A 383 -12.09 -50.11 41.15
CA HIS A 383 -10.98 -50.92 41.69
C HIS A 383 -10.53 -50.44 43.07
N GLU A 384 -10.76 -49.21 43.46
CA GLU A 384 -10.47 -48.72 44.83
C GLU A 384 -11.57 -49.02 45.82
N ALA A 385 -12.75 -49.45 45.33
CA ALA A 385 -13.91 -49.86 46.19
C ALA A 385 -13.99 -51.40 46.48
N MET A 386 -13.07 -52.19 45.90
CA MET A 386 -12.89 -53.62 46.17
C MET A 386 -11.66 -53.87 47.03
#